data_8b6a9c2264cdd9b550ac9e0f27e303f9
#
_entry.id   8b6a9c2264cdd9b550ac9e0f27e303f9
#
_cell.length_a   1.000
_cell.length_b   1.000
_cell.length_c   1.000
_cell.angle_alpha   90.00
_cell.angle_beta   90.00
_cell.angle_gamma   90.00
#
_symmetry.space_group_name_H-M   'P 1'
#
loop_
_entity.id
_entity.type
_entity.pdbx_description
1 polymer ?
#
loop_
_entity_poly.entity_id
_entity_poly.type
_entity_poly.pdbx_seq_one_letter_code
_entity_poly.pdbx_strand_id
1 'polypeptide(L)'
;MRVAMTKLSRRDVLAFAAASVFPVASPALADAPAPFTVDEIVDDGNRFFGTLSRTLADVVQEAASRWGLPNAYILGQEASGAFVAGLRYGEGKMYTRNAGNQPVFWQGPSLGFDAGADGDRTMMLVYNLPAAGAIFDRFGGLDGSAYFVGGLGFTALGAKGVVVVPIRPGLGWRLGVNVNYLKFTQQATWNPL
;
A
#
# COMPACT_ATOMS: atom_id res chain seq x y z
N MET A 1 -21.86 57.82 60.75
CA MET A 1 -22.41 56.90 59.74
C MET A 1 -21.53 55.62 59.73
N ARG A 2 -22.00 54.54 60.40
CA ARG A 2 -21.23 53.28 60.54
C ARG A 2 -21.57 52.37 59.45
N VAL A 3 -20.60 52.00 58.61
CA VAL A 3 -20.74 50.97 57.57
C VAL A 3 -20.49 49.60 58.20
N ALA A 4 -21.50 48.76 58.20
CA ALA A 4 -21.43 47.40 58.71
C ALA A 4 -20.68 46.50 57.66
N MET A 5 -19.53 45.96 58.10
CA MET A 5 -18.84 44.89 57.32
C MET A 5 -19.51 43.55 57.60
N THR A 6 -20.17 42.97 56.58
CA THR A 6 -20.74 41.63 56.61
C THR A 6 -19.61 40.61 56.46
N LYS A 7 -19.41 39.79 57.50
CA LYS A 7 -18.44 38.65 57.45
C LYS A 7 -19.00 37.57 56.59
N LEU A 8 -18.35 37.27 55.46
CA LEU A 8 -18.60 36.10 54.64
C LEU A 8 -18.17 34.86 55.44
N SER A 9 -19.09 33.91 55.55
CA SER A 9 -18.92 32.65 56.23
C SER A 9 -18.09 31.69 55.35
N ARG A 10 -17.19 30.89 55.98
CA ARG A 10 -16.34 29.87 55.34
C ARG A 10 -17.10 28.73 54.70
N ARG A 11 -18.43 28.74 54.68
CA ARG A 11 -19.30 27.67 54.12
C ARG A 11 -19.76 27.92 52.69
N ASP A 12 -19.56 29.10 52.14
CA ASP A 12 -20.09 29.46 50.80
C ASP A 12 -19.09 29.31 49.66
N VAL A 13 -17.92 28.70 49.91
CA VAL A 13 -16.84 28.52 48.90
C VAL A 13 -16.77 27.08 48.35
N LEU A 14 -17.69 26.20 48.72
CA LEU A 14 -17.67 24.79 48.28
C LEU A 14 -18.76 24.42 47.25
N ALA A 15 -19.07 25.33 46.33
CA ALA A 15 -19.94 24.95 45.21
C ALA A 15 -19.43 25.62 43.97
N PHE A 16 -18.94 24.83 43.05
CA PHE A 16 -18.68 24.98 41.62
C PHE A 16 -17.25 24.59 41.18
N ALA A 17 -16.95 23.31 41.33
CA ALA A 17 -15.98 22.65 40.46
C ALA A 17 -16.63 21.38 39.89
N ALA A 18 -17.67 21.55 39.07
CA ALA A 18 -18.11 20.53 38.18
C ALA A 18 -17.10 20.48 37.02
N ALA A 19 -16.06 19.67 37.18
CA ALA A 19 -15.15 19.36 36.11
C ALA A 19 -15.96 18.59 35.03
N SER A 20 -16.33 19.27 33.96
CA SER A 20 -16.83 18.66 32.73
C SER A 20 -15.70 17.81 32.13
N VAL A 21 -15.71 16.52 32.46
CA VAL A 21 -14.88 15.54 31.78
C VAL A 21 -15.47 15.39 30.38
N PHE A 22 -14.92 16.13 29.43
CA PHE A 22 -15.15 15.84 28.03
C PHE A 22 -14.50 14.47 27.72
N PRO A 23 -15.25 13.48 27.19
CA PRO A 23 -14.62 12.27 26.72
C PRO A 23 -13.70 12.66 25.56
N VAL A 24 -12.40 12.56 25.77
CA VAL A 24 -11.44 12.59 24.67
C VAL A 24 -11.72 11.32 23.87
N ALA A 25 -12.41 11.48 22.73
CA ALA A 25 -12.56 10.40 21.77
C ALA A 25 -11.13 10.01 21.33
N SER A 26 -10.64 8.90 21.82
CA SER A 26 -9.41 8.29 21.28
C SER A 26 -9.62 8.11 19.78
N PRO A 27 -8.68 8.56 18.92
CA PRO A 27 -8.76 8.26 17.51
C PRO A 27 -8.82 6.73 17.40
N ALA A 28 -9.91 6.23 16.82
CA ALA A 28 -10.00 4.81 16.50
C ALA A 28 -8.78 4.49 15.62
N LEU A 29 -7.87 3.67 16.13
CA LEU A 29 -6.79 3.11 15.32
C LEU A 29 -7.50 2.34 14.22
N ALA A 30 -7.34 2.78 12.97
CA ALA A 30 -7.86 2.03 11.84
C ALA A 30 -7.24 0.64 11.91
N ASP A 31 -8.08 -0.38 12.08
CA ASP A 31 -7.61 -1.76 12.15
C ASP A 31 -6.87 -2.11 10.86
N ALA A 32 -5.75 -2.82 10.99
CA ALA A 32 -5.01 -3.32 9.85
C ALA A 32 -5.93 -4.17 8.96
N PRO A 33 -5.84 -4.05 7.63
CA PRO A 33 -6.65 -4.87 6.74
C PRO A 33 -6.45 -6.36 7.00
N ALA A 34 -7.55 -7.12 7.02
CA ALA A 34 -7.50 -8.57 7.17
C ALA A 34 -6.84 -9.23 5.94
N PRO A 35 -6.11 -10.35 6.12
CA PRO A 35 -5.39 -11.00 5.03
C PRO A 35 -6.32 -11.70 4.04
N PHE A 36 -5.86 -11.84 2.80
CA PHE A 36 -6.43 -12.65 1.74
C PHE A 36 -5.75 -14.01 1.68
N THR A 37 -6.48 -15.04 1.33
CA THR A 37 -5.88 -16.36 1.06
C THR A 37 -5.14 -16.38 -0.28
N VAL A 38 -4.26 -17.36 -0.48
CA VAL A 38 -3.56 -17.57 -1.75
C VAL A 38 -4.56 -17.79 -2.89
N ASP A 39 -5.58 -18.62 -2.66
CA ASP A 39 -6.59 -18.94 -3.69
C ASP A 39 -7.39 -17.71 -4.12
N GLU A 40 -7.81 -16.86 -3.19
CA GLU A 40 -8.49 -15.60 -3.50
C GLU A 40 -7.63 -14.69 -4.39
N ILE A 41 -6.36 -14.55 -4.06
CA ILE A 41 -5.40 -13.75 -4.83
C ILE A 41 -5.18 -14.33 -6.24
N VAL A 42 -5.04 -15.66 -6.33
CA VAL A 42 -4.86 -16.35 -7.62
C VAL A 42 -6.10 -16.20 -8.49
N ASP A 43 -7.29 -16.35 -7.92
CA ASP A 43 -8.56 -16.19 -8.64
C ASP A 43 -8.76 -14.77 -9.16
N ASP A 44 -8.48 -13.76 -8.33
CA ASP A 44 -8.58 -12.35 -8.73
C ASP A 44 -7.54 -12.01 -9.79
N GLY A 45 -6.32 -12.49 -9.65
CA GLY A 45 -5.26 -12.32 -10.63
C GLY A 45 -5.58 -13.01 -11.96
N ASN A 46 -6.13 -14.21 -11.94
CA ASN A 46 -6.55 -14.93 -13.17
C ASN A 46 -7.69 -14.19 -13.89
N ARG A 47 -8.66 -13.66 -13.16
CA ARG A 47 -9.71 -12.80 -13.76
C ARG A 47 -9.15 -11.54 -14.37
N PHE A 48 -8.15 -10.95 -13.75
CA PHE A 48 -7.52 -9.72 -14.19
C PHE A 48 -6.59 -9.93 -15.41
N PHE A 49 -5.71 -10.90 -15.37
CA PHE A 49 -4.75 -11.15 -16.44
C PHE A 49 -5.30 -12.01 -17.60
N GLY A 50 -6.39 -12.73 -17.38
CA GLY A 50 -6.79 -13.85 -18.23
C GLY A 50 -6.04 -15.12 -17.82
N THR A 51 -5.90 -16.09 -18.72
CA THR A 51 -5.36 -17.43 -18.40
C THR A 51 -3.84 -17.43 -18.14
N LEU A 52 -3.40 -17.05 -16.93
CA LEU A 52 -2.00 -17.19 -16.47
C LEU A 52 -1.83 -18.21 -15.32
N SER A 53 -2.76 -19.09 -15.15
CA SER A 53 -3.14 -19.78 -13.93
C SER A 53 -2.03 -20.50 -13.13
N ARG A 54 -1.07 -21.17 -13.75
CA ARG A 54 -0.03 -21.90 -13.00
C ARG A 54 1.08 -20.98 -12.50
N THR A 55 1.64 -20.20 -13.38
CA THR A 55 2.77 -19.32 -13.03
C THR A 55 2.41 -18.26 -12.02
N LEU A 56 1.18 -17.73 -12.08
CA LEU A 56 0.69 -16.80 -11.07
C LEU A 56 0.55 -17.49 -9.70
N ALA A 57 -0.01 -18.69 -9.65
CA ALA A 57 -0.13 -19.46 -8.42
C ALA A 57 1.23 -19.73 -7.77
N ASP A 58 2.23 -20.12 -8.56
CA ASP A 58 3.59 -20.38 -8.09
C ASP A 58 4.22 -19.10 -7.48
N VAL A 59 4.05 -17.95 -8.15
CA VAL A 59 4.55 -16.66 -7.64
C VAL A 59 3.86 -16.23 -6.37
N VAL A 60 2.53 -16.34 -6.32
CA VAL A 60 1.75 -15.98 -5.11
C VAL A 60 2.12 -16.90 -3.95
N GLN A 61 2.26 -18.21 -4.19
CA GLN A 61 2.68 -19.19 -3.19
C GLN A 61 4.09 -18.89 -2.66
N GLU A 62 5.04 -18.59 -3.54
CA GLU A 62 6.40 -18.22 -3.16
C GLU A 62 6.44 -16.93 -2.35
N ALA A 63 5.70 -15.91 -2.77
CA ALA A 63 5.58 -14.66 -2.02
C ALA A 63 4.93 -14.89 -0.65
N ALA A 64 3.88 -15.72 -0.56
CA ALA A 64 3.23 -16.08 0.69
C ALA A 64 4.15 -16.85 1.64
N SER A 65 5.03 -17.71 1.12
CA SER A 65 6.00 -18.44 1.94
C SER A 65 7.01 -17.52 2.65
N ARG A 66 7.27 -16.35 2.08
CA ARG A 66 8.26 -15.38 2.57
C ARG A 66 7.69 -14.31 3.48
N TRP A 67 6.53 -13.77 3.11
CA TRP A 67 5.94 -12.61 3.78
C TRP A 67 4.58 -12.91 4.42
N GLY A 68 4.14 -14.16 4.37
CA GLY A 68 2.82 -14.56 4.85
C GLY A 68 1.70 -14.24 3.85
N LEU A 69 0.48 -14.08 4.34
CA LEU A 69 -0.66 -13.75 3.49
C LEU A 69 -0.74 -12.24 3.27
N PRO A 70 -0.97 -11.78 2.04
CA PRO A 70 -1.12 -10.35 1.75
C PRO A 70 -2.42 -9.82 2.38
N ASN A 71 -2.37 -8.63 2.95
CA ASN A 71 -3.54 -7.99 3.53
C ASN A 71 -4.13 -6.87 2.65
N ALA A 72 -3.49 -6.61 1.50
CA ALA A 72 -4.04 -5.85 0.40
C ALA A 72 -3.44 -6.31 -0.93
N TYR A 73 -4.08 -5.99 -2.05
CA TYR A 73 -3.51 -6.15 -3.38
C TYR A 73 -3.96 -5.01 -4.29
N ILE A 74 -3.18 -4.74 -5.33
CA ILE A 74 -3.44 -3.68 -6.31
C ILE A 74 -3.57 -4.33 -7.67
N LEU A 75 -4.62 -3.97 -8.41
CA LEU A 75 -4.79 -4.30 -9.82
C LEU A 75 -4.80 -3.00 -10.63
N GLY A 76 -4.02 -2.93 -11.68
CA GLY A 76 -3.93 -1.72 -12.48
C GLY A 76 -3.11 -1.90 -13.76
N GLN A 77 -2.86 -0.79 -14.39
CA GLN A 77 -2.11 -0.70 -15.63
C GLN A 77 -0.89 0.20 -15.43
N GLU A 78 0.19 -0.14 -16.09
CA GLU A 78 1.45 0.60 -16.03
C GLU A 78 1.90 0.94 -17.44
N ALA A 79 2.20 2.20 -17.67
CA ALA A 79 2.84 2.65 -18.90
C ALA A 79 4.29 3.04 -18.59
N SER A 80 5.22 2.61 -19.43
CA SER A 80 6.61 2.99 -19.35
C SER A 80 7.07 3.60 -20.67
N GLY A 81 7.79 4.71 -20.56
CA GLY A 81 8.43 5.37 -21.68
C GLY A 81 9.94 5.42 -21.47
N ALA A 82 10.67 4.56 -22.17
CA ALA A 82 12.13 4.61 -22.11
C ALA A 82 12.75 4.17 -23.43
N PHE A 83 13.71 4.97 -23.92
CA PHE A 83 14.65 4.49 -24.93
C PHE A 83 15.94 3.90 -24.31
N VAL A 84 16.31 4.23 -23.09
CA VAL A 84 17.44 3.66 -22.32
C VAL A 84 17.17 3.77 -20.82
N ALA A 85 16.72 4.91 -20.36
CA ALA A 85 16.26 5.16 -19.01
C ALA A 85 15.03 6.07 -19.08
N GLY A 86 13.99 5.75 -18.33
CA GLY A 86 12.74 6.48 -18.39
C GLY A 86 12.00 6.44 -17.07
N LEU A 87 10.77 6.88 -17.16
CA LEU A 87 9.85 6.85 -16.04
C LEU A 87 8.71 5.89 -16.37
N ARG A 88 8.21 5.22 -15.35
CA ARG A 88 6.97 4.45 -15.39
C ARG A 88 5.92 5.17 -14.58
N TYR A 89 4.72 5.10 -15.08
CA TYR A 89 3.53 5.57 -14.41
C TYR A 89 2.49 4.48 -14.44
N GLY A 90 1.81 4.31 -13.33
CA GLY A 90 0.72 3.38 -13.27
C GLY A 90 -0.43 3.93 -12.46
N GLU A 91 -1.59 3.40 -12.76
CA GLU A 91 -2.82 3.67 -12.04
C GLU A 91 -3.58 2.37 -11.81
N GLY A 92 -4.30 2.31 -10.72
CA GLY A 92 -5.06 1.13 -10.39
C GLY A 92 -5.93 1.32 -9.16
N LYS A 93 -6.40 0.19 -8.66
CA LYS A 93 -7.23 0.13 -7.49
C LYS A 93 -6.61 -0.81 -6.47
N MET A 94 -6.45 -0.34 -5.26
CA MET A 94 -6.08 -1.17 -4.13
C MET A 94 -7.33 -1.75 -3.50
N TYR A 95 -7.28 -3.04 -3.23
CA TYR A 95 -8.33 -3.83 -2.62
C TYR A 95 -7.91 -4.23 -1.22
N THR A 96 -8.79 -3.99 -0.25
CA THR A 96 -8.63 -4.44 1.13
C THR A 96 -9.91 -5.11 1.60
N ARG A 97 -9.83 -6.08 2.51
CA ARG A 97 -11.01 -6.83 2.95
C ARG A 97 -11.96 -6.00 3.81
N ASN A 98 -11.44 -5.16 4.69
CA ASN A 98 -12.22 -4.44 5.70
C ASN A 98 -12.02 -2.91 5.69
N ALA A 99 -11.08 -2.39 4.89
CA ALA A 99 -10.81 -0.96 4.80
C ALA A 99 -11.30 -0.32 3.48
N GLY A 100 -12.07 -1.08 2.69
CA GLY A 100 -12.61 -0.63 1.41
C GLY A 100 -11.58 -0.66 0.29
N ASN A 101 -11.99 -0.19 -0.88
CA ASN A 101 -11.17 -0.13 -2.07
C ASN A 101 -10.89 1.33 -2.40
N GLN A 102 -9.67 1.65 -2.81
CA GLN A 102 -9.29 3.03 -3.13
C GLN A 102 -8.43 3.11 -4.40
N PRO A 103 -8.52 4.21 -5.17
CA PRO A 103 -7.63 4.46 -6.28
C PRO A 103 -6.21 4.66 -5.77
N VAL A 104 -5.24 4.17 -6.53
CA VAL A 104 -3.81 4.34 -6.26
C VAL A 104 -3.09 4.64 -7.56
N PHE A 105 -2.13 5.55 -7.48
CA PHE A 105 -1.23 5.89 -8.58
C PHE A 105 0.19 5.60 -8.13
N TRP A 106 1.03 5.15 -9.04
CA TRP A 106 2.43 4.92 -8.73
C TRP A 106 3.35 5.41 -9.85
N GLN A 107 4.55 5.70 -9.46
CA GLN A 107 5.58 6.18 -10.37
C GLN A 107 6.96 5.73 -9.87
N GLY A 108 7.88 5.60 -10.79
CA GLY A 108 9.25 5.18 -10.51
C GLY A 108 10.12 5.17 -11.74
N PRO A 109 11.41 4.86 -11.58
CA PRO A 109 12.29 4.70 -12.72
C PRO A 109 11.91 3.47 -13.54
N SER A 110 12.11 3.56 -14.85
CA SER A 110 12.04 2.45 -15.80
C SER A 110 13.40 2.31 -16.48
N LEU A 111 13.93 1.11 -16.51
CA LEU A 111 15.17 0.77 -17.23
C LEU A 111 14.85 -0.33 -18.24
N GLY A 112 15.22 -0.12 -19.50
CA GLY A 112 15.05 -1.10 -20.55
C GLY A 112 14.10 -0.69 -21.67
N PHE A 113 13.95 -1.56 -22.66
CA PHE A 113 13.06 -1.35 -23.82
C PHE A 113 11.67 -1.91 -23.51
N ASP A 114 10.93 -1.27 -22.64
CA ASP A 114 9.50 -1.52 -22.49
C ASP A 114 8.74 -0.52 -23.36
N ALA A 115 8.73 -0.75 -24.65
CA ALA A 115 7.88 -0.01 -25.59
C ALA A 115 6.57 -0.79 -25.79
N GLY A 116 5.72 -0.78 -24.77
CA GLY A 116 4.31 -1.17 -24.89
C GLY A 116 3.47 0.09 -24.96
N ALA A 117 2.93 0.43 -26.11
CA ALA A 117 1.98 1.55 -26.24
C ALA A 117 0.63 1.23 -25.57
N ASP A 118 0.37 -0.03 -25.29
CA ASP A 118 -0.78 -0.52 -24.54
C ASP A 118 -0.30 -0.83 -23.13
N GLY A 119 -0.87 -0.15 -22.12
CA GLY A 119 -0.46 -0.27 -20.72
C GLY A 119 -0.41 -1.73 -20.26
N ASP A 120 0.72 -2.12 -19.69
CA ASP A 120 0.91 -3.47 -19.16
C ASP A 120 0.08 -3.65 -17.88
N ARG A 121 -0.71 -4.73 -17.85
CA ARG A 121 -1.45 -5.09 -16.64
C ARG A 121 -0.46 -5.46 -15.54
N THR A 122 -0.66 -4.89 -14.37
CA THR A 122 0.19 -5.10 -13.21
C THR A 122 -0.66 -5.47 -12.00
N MET A 123 -0.27 -6.53 -11.31
CA MET A 123 -0.80 -6.88 -10.01
C MET A 123 0.31 -6.67 -8.97
N MET A 124 -0.02 -6.12 -7.81
CA MET A 124 0.94 -5.97 -6.71
C MET A 124 0.34 -6.56 -5.45
N LEU A 125 1.06 -7.46 -4.78
CA LEU A 125 0.70 -7.96 -3.47
C LEU A 125 1.24 -7.02 -2.40
N VAL A 126 0.45 -6.75 -1.37
CA VAL A 126 0.83 -5.86 -0.27
C VAL A 126 0.74 -6.60 1.05
N TYR A 127 1.82 -6.55 1.81
CA TYR A 127 1.98 -7.25 3.09
C TYR A 127 2.21 -6.26 4.21
N ASN A 128 1.74 -6.62 5.40
CA ASN A 128 1.94 -5.85 6.62
C ASN A 128 1.44 -4.39 6.52
N LEU A 129 0.39 -4.15 5.74
CA LEU A 129 -0.21 -2.82 5.61
C LEU A 129 -0.97 -2.50 6.91
N PRO A 130 -0.54 -1.52 7.73
CA PRO A 130 -1.19 -1.24 9.01
C PRO A 130 -2.52 -0.50 8.85
N ALA A 131 -2.68 0.26 7.77
CA ALA A 131 -3.90 0.95 7.39
C ALA A 131 -3.86 1.26 5.90
N ALA A 132 -5.01 1.39 5.25
CA ALA A 132 -5.08 1.60 3.80
C ALA A 132 -4.26 2.82 3.32
N GLY A 133 -4.21 3.89 4.12
CA GLY A 133 -3.42 5.09 3.79
C GLY A 133 -1.89 4.92 3.86
N ALA A 134 -1.40 3.88 4.52
CA ALA A 134 0.04 3.63 4.65
C ALA A 134 0.71 3.20 3.34
N ILE A 135 -0.08 2.88 2.31
CA ILE A 135 0.45 2.61 0.97
C ILE A 135 1.06 3.85 0.31
N PHE A 136 0.61 5.06 0.66
CA PHE A 136 1.06 6.30 0.05
C PHE A 136 2.41 6.75 0.60
N ASP A 137 3.45 6.03 0.18
CA ASP A 137 4.83 6.25 0.58
C ASP A 137 5.79 5.92 -0.57
N ARG A 138 7.09 6.01 -0.29
CA ARG A 138 8.18 5.64 -1.18
C ARG A 138 8.72 4.28 -0.79
N PHE A 139 8.64 3.33 -1.69
CA PHE A 139 9.11 1.96 -1.50
C PHE A 139 10.43 1.76 -2.24
N GLY A 140 11.44 1.32 -1.54
CA GLY A 140 12.73 0.94 -2.09
C GLY A 140 12.89 -0.57 -2.22
N GLY A 141 13.78 -1.02 -3.12
CA GLY A 141 14.08 -2.45 -3.24
C GLY A 141 14.65 -3.02 -1.94
N LEU A 142 14.16 -4.17 -1.54
CA LEU A 142 14.73 -4.93 -0.43
C LEU A 142 15.93 -5.74 -0.94
N ASP A 143 17.02 -5.73 -0.20
CA ASP A 143 18.23 -6.48 -0.56
C ASP A 143 17.94 -7.99 -0.66
N GLY A 144 18.45 -8.61 -1.73
CA GLY A 144 18.26 -10.04 -1.96
C GLY A 144 16.84 -10.46 -2.34
N SER A 145 15.95 -9.52 -2.67
CA SER A 145 14.54 -9.77 -2.94
C SER A 145 14.18 -9.99 -4.42
N ALA A 146 15.15 -10.27 -5.27
CA ALA A 146 14.90 -10.67 -6.65
C ALA A 146 14.71 -12.19 -6.74
N TYR A 147 13.54 -12.62 -7.17
CA TYR A 147 13.16 -14.04 -7.23
C TYR A 147 12.66 -14.41 -8.62
N PHE A 148 12.88 -15.69 -8.98
CA PHE A 148 12.41 -16.28 -10.21
C PHE A 148 11.60 -17.55 -9.91
N VAL A 149 10.36 -17.56 -10.35
CA VAL A 149 9.45 -18.70 -10.19
C VAL A 149 8.65 -18.88 -11.48
N GLY A 150 8.64 -20.09 -12.03
CA GLY A 150 7.84 -20.42 -13.22
C GLY A 150 8.10 -19.54 -14.45
N GLY A 151 9.30 -18.91 -14.54
CA GLY A 151 9.64 -17.99 -15.63
C GLY A 151 9.21 -16.54 -15.41
N LEU A 152 8.57 -16.21 -14.27
CA LEU A 152 8.30 -14.84 -13.84
C LEU A 152 9.33 -14.37 -12.83
N GLY A 153 9.85 -13.16 -13.03
CA GLY A 153 10.65 -12.45 -12.05
C GLY A 153 9.78 -11.53 -11.20
N PHE A 154 10.02 -11.49 -9.91
CA PHE A 154 9.44 -10.48 -9.04
C PHE A 154 10.47 -9.95 -8.05
N THR A 155 10.29 -8.70 -7.64
CA THR A 155 11.17 -8.03 -6.68
C THR A 155 10.31 -7.43 -5.59
N ALA A 156 10.66 -7.65 -4.33
CA ALA A 156 9.95 -7.00 -3.24
C ALA A 156 10.51 -5.61 -2.97
N LEU A 157 9.62 -4.68 -2.70
CA LEU A 157 9.90 -3.31 -2.30
C LEU A 157 9.43 -3.11 -0.87
N GLY A 158 10.15 -2.35 -0.07
CA GLY A 158 9.82 -2.13 1.33
C GLY A 158 9.80 -0.66 1.73
N ALA A 159 8.88 -0.32 2.63
CA ALA A 159 8.84 0.96 3.31
C ALA A 159 8.17 0.79 4.68
N LYS A 160 8.82 1.24 5.75
CA LYS A 160 8.26 1.28 7.11
C LYS A 160 7.59 -0.05 7.56
N GLY A 161 8.16 -1.19 7.17
CA GLY A 161 7.64 -2.52 7.48
C GLY A 161 6.57 -3.04 6.52
N VAL A 162 6.03 -2.22 5.63
CA VAL A 162 5.14 -2.65 4.54
C VAL A 162 5.99 -3.20 3.39
N VAL A 163 5.56 -4.31 2.80
CA VAL A 163 6.21 -4.92 1.64
C VAL A 163 5.24 -4.93 0.47
N VAL A 164 5.72 -4.52 -0.70
CA VAL A 164 4.97 -4.54 -1.97
C VAL A 164 5.71 -5.44 -2.97
N VAL A 165 5.01 -6.37 -3.57
CA VAL A 165 5.54 -7.33 -4.54
C VAL A 165 4.83 -7.16 -5.88
N PRO A 166 5.40 -6.40 -6.84
CA PRO A 166 4.86 -6.27 -8.18
C PRO A 166 4.99 -7.56 -8.99
N ILE A 167 3.90 -7.99 -9.61
CA ILE A 167 3.80 -9.13 -10.52
C ILE A 167 3.36 -8.63 -11.90
N ARG A 168 4.17 -8.88 -12.92
CA ARG A 168 3.91 -8.48 -14.31
C ARG A 168 4.01 -9.69 -15.22
N PRO A 169 2.96 -10.02 -15.99
CA PRO A 169 3.05 -11.04 -17.01
C PRO A 169 3.88 -10.52 -18.22
N GLY A 170 4.63 -11.40 -18.85
CA GLY A 170 5.33 -11.09 -20.11
C GLY A 170 6.79 -10.65 -19.99
N LEU A 171 7.33 -10.47 -18.80
CA LEU A 171 8.77 -10.22 -18.60
C LEU A 171 9.55 -11.55 -18.57
N GLY A 172 9.50 -12.32 -19.66
CA GLY A 172 10.42 -13.42 -19.86
C GLY A 172 11.86 -12.89 -19.92
N TRP A 173 12.77 -13.47 -19.12
CA TRP A 173 14.25 -13.36 -19.20
C TRP A 173 14.91 -11.96 -19.24
N ARG A 174 14.16 -10.91 -19.41
CA ARG A 174 14.69 -9.55 -19.28
C ARG A 174 14.58 -9.15 -17.82
N LEU A 175 15.56 -9.59 -17.08
CA LEU A 175 15.92 -9.17 -15.73
C LEU A 175 15.20 -7.88 -15.32
N GLY A 176 13.96 -8.02 -14.82
CA GLY A 176 13.27 -6.95 -14.13
C GLY A 176 13.95 -6.59 -12.82
N VAL A 177 15.29 -6.59 -12.83
CA VAL A 177 16.15 -6.27 -11.69
C VAL A 177 16.01 -4.82 -11.26
N ASN A 178 15.20 -4.02 -11.96
CA ASN A 178 15.30 -2.56 -11.84
C ASN A 178 14.03 -1.85 -11.41
N VAL A 179 13.11 -2.49 -10.71
CA VAL A 179 12.12 -1.73 -9.93
C VAL A 179 12.65 -1.59 -8.51
N ASN A 180 13.73 -0.85 -8.35
CA ASN A 180 14.27 -0.60 -7.02
C ASN A 180 13.54 0.53 -6.28
N TYR A 181 12.50 1.11 -6.90
CA TYR A 181 11.80 2.23 -6.32
C TYR A 181 10.41 2.41 -6.93
N LEU A 182 9.41 2.57 -6.10
CA LEU A 182 8.07 3.05 -6.46
C LEU A 182 7.58 4.06 -5.42
N LYS A 183 6.97 5.14 -5.89
CA LYS A 183 6.26 6.12 -5.07
C LYS A 183 4.77 5.98 -5.34
N PHE A 184 3.99 5.73 -4.30
CA PHE A 184 2.54 5.68 -4.40
C PHE A 184 1.91 7.00 -3.96
N THR A 185 0.87 7.42 -4.70
CA THR A 185 0.15 8.68 -4.47
C THR A 185 -1.36 8.48 -4.61
N GLN A 186 -2.13 9.37 -3.96
CA GLN A 186 -3.59 9.36 -4.05
C GLN A 186 -4.10 9.96 -5.37
N GLN A 187 -3.29 10.77 -6.01
CA GLN A 187 -3.62 11.46 -7.25
C GLN A 187 -2.50 11.26 -8.25
N ALA A 188 -2.82 11.29 -9.53
CA ALA A 188 -1.82 11.24 -10.58
C ALA A 188 -0.87 12.44 -10.43
N THR A 189 0.41 12.16 -10.29
CA THR A 189 1.45 13.19 -10.22
C THR A 189 2.58 12.83 -11.16
N TRP A 190 3.25 13.85 -11.69
CA TRP A 190 4.41 13.69 -12.60
C TRP A 190 5.75 13.88 -11.89
N ASN A 191 5.76 13.81 -10.56
CA ASN A 191 6.97 13.96 -9.76
C ASN A 191 7.32 12.63 -9.08
N PRO A 192 8.24 11.83 -9.66
CA PRO A 192 8.65 10.54 -9.09
C PRO A 192 9.59 10.68 -7.87
N LEU A 193 10.11 11.85 -7.58
CA LEU A 193 11.05 12.13 -6.49
C LEU A 193 10.38 12.64 -5.23
#